data_2fc0d8c507d11409d7e921b44b675b5b
#
_entry.id   2fc0d8c507d11409d7e921b44b675b5b
#
_cell.length_a   1.000
_cell.length_b   1.000
_cell.length_c   1.000
_cell.angle_alpha   90.00
_cell.angle_beta   90.00
_cell.angle_gamma   90.00
#
_symmetry.space_group_name_H-M   'P 1'
#
loop_
_entity.id
_entity.type
_entity.pdbx_description
1 polymer ?
#
loop_
_entity_poly.entity_id
_entity_poly.type
_entity_poly.pdbx_seq_one_letter_code
_entity_poly.pdbx_strand_id
1 'polypeptide(L)'
;MIISCTVNGQIKSADVATNLLLVDFLREHLGLTGTKNPLDYGQTGACTIMLNGKAVKSSMMLAVQADNCEVLTVEGLSDSDHLNALQTSFEAFHAVQCGYCTPAALLVLTELLNRISSPTEEQIRMQLDSVLCRCTGFQNIVLAAMNVAKTNATAE
;
A
#
# COMPACT_ATOMS: atom_id res chain seq x y z
N MET A 1 -9.42 -23.81 -6.46
CA MET A 1 -7.96 -24.07 -6.40
C MET A 1 -7.46 -23.61 -5.05
N ILE A 2 -6.79 -24.49 -4.33
CA ILE A 2 -6.20 -24.12 -3.03
C ILE A 2 -4.95 -23.31 -3.27
N ILE A 3 -4.89 -22.11 -2.67
CA ILE A 3 -3.70 -21.24 -2.65
C ILE A 3 -3.23 -21.06 -1.20
N SER A 4 -1.96 -20.78 -1.03
CA SER A 4 -1.35 -20.46 0.26
C SER A 4 -0.40 -19.28 0.08
N CYS A 5 -0.64 -18.16 0.78
CA CYS A 5 0.21 -16.98 0.75
C CYS A 5 0.43 -16.43 2.15
N THR A 6 1.51 -15.70 2.34
CA THR A 6 1.76 -14.99 3.60
C THR A 6 1.16 -13.59 3.49
N VAL A 7 0.12 -13.29 4.28
CA VAL A 7 -0.53 -11.98 4.29
C VAL A 7 -0.27 -11.30 5.63
N ASN A 8 0.36 -10.15 5.59
CA ASN A 8 0.73 -9.37 6.79
C ASN A 8 1.46 -10.25 7.83
N GLY A 9 2.43 -11.04 7.38
CA GLY A 9 3.23 -11.94 8.22
C GLY A 9 2.52 -13.22 8.66
N GLN A 10 1.28 -13.48 8.26
CA GLN A 10 0.52 -14.67 8.61
C GLN A 10 0.23 -15.54 7.39
N ILE A 11 0.48 -16.85 7.49
CA ILE A 11 0.13 -17.78 6.41
C ILE A 11 -1.40 -17.90 6.34
N LYS A 12 -1.96 -17.66 5.17
CA LYS A 12 -3.38 -17.80 4.84
C LYS A 12 -3.53 -18.81 3.71
N SER A 13 -4.39 -19.79 3.90
CA SER A 13 -4.73 -20.77 2.86
C SER A 13 -6.24 -20.76 2.63
N ALA A 14 -6.64 -20.78 1.37
CA ALA A 14 -8.05 -20.78 0.98
C ALA A 14 -8.26 -21.52 -0.34
N ASP A 15 -9.45 -22.11 -0.50
CA ASP A 15 -9.91 -22.59 -1.80
C ASP A 15 -10.61 -21.44 -2.52
N VAL A 16 -10.06 -21.02 -3.66
CA VAL A 16 -10.51 -19.87 -4.42
C VAL A 16 -10.89 -20.26 -5.84
N ALA A 17 -11.87 -19.55 -6.40
CA ALA A 17 -12.15 -19.63 -7.83
C ALA A 17 -10.95 -19.12 -8.64
N THR A 18 -10.64 -19.76 -9.76
CA THR A 18 -9.46 -19.42 -10.57
C THR A 18 -9.53 -18.04 -11.22
N ASN A 19 -10.72 -17.46 -11.32
CA ASN A 19 -10.98 -16.11 -11.83
C ASN A 19 -11.19 -15.07 -10.72
N LEU A 20 -11.01 -15.42 -9.44
CA LEU A 20 -11.15 -14.48 -8.33
C LEU A 20 -10.03 -13.43 -8.39
N LEU A 21 -10.38 -12.15 -8.31
CA LEU A 21 -9.41 -11.06 -8.25
C LEU A 21 -8.73 -11.06 -6.87
N LEU A 22 -7.45 -10.70 -6.85
CA LEU A 22 -6.68 -10.62 -5.60
C LEU A 22 -7.27 -9.57 -4.64
N VAL A 23 -7.77 -8.44 -5.15
CA VAL A 23 -8.44 -7.43 -4.32
C VAL A 23 -9.68 -7.99 -3.63
N ASP A 24 -10.48 -8.79 -4.31
CA ASP A 24 -11.69 -9.39 -3.74
C ASP A 24 -11.33 -10.48 -2.73
N PHE A 25 -10.29 -11.27 -2.99
CA PHE A 25 -9.75 -12.21 -2.02
C PHE A 25 -9.35 -11.50 -0.71
N LEU A 26 -8.58 -10.42 -0.79
CA LEU A 26 -8.15 -9.66 0.38
C LEU A 26 -9.33 -9.07 1.16
N ARG A 27 -10.29 -8.48 0.46
CA ARG A 27 -11.42 -7.77 1.06
C ARG A 27 -12.52 -8.69 1.59
N GLU A 28 -12.95 -9.65 0.76
CA GLU A 28 -14.16 -10.44 1.05
C GLU A 28 -13.84 -11.76 1.79
N HIS A 29 -12.67 -12.38 1.53
CA HIS A 29 -12.26 -13.60 2.19
C HIS A 29 -11.44 -13.34 3.47
N LEU A 30 -10.58 -12.31 3.46
CA LEU A 30 -9.70 -12.01 4.60
C LEU A 30 -10.15 -10.79 5.42
N GLY A 31 -11.15 -10.03 4.98
CA GLY A 31 -11.66 -8.85 5.69
C GLY A 31 -10.72 -7.64 5.67
N LEU A 32 -9.68 -7.62 4.81
CA LEU A 32 -8.70 -6.55 4.71
C LEU A 32 -9.23 -5.43 3.81
N THR A 33 -10.10 -4.59 4.36
CA THR A 33 -10.85 -3.56 3.63
C THR A 33 -10.09 -2.25 3.41
N GLY A 34 -8.90 -2.11 3.98
CA GLY A 34 -7.98 -1.00 3.69
C GLY A 34 -7.60 -0.94 2.21
N THR A 35 -7.39 -2.09 1.58
CA THR A 35 -7.26 -2.17 0.12
C THR A 35 -8.60 -1.88 -0.53
N LYS A 36 -8.67 -0.86 -1.40
CA LYS A 36 -9.93 -0.45 -2.04
C LYS A 36 -10.13 -1.18 -3.38
N ASN A 37 -11.41 -1.45 -3.71
CA ASN A 37 -11.78 -1.94 -5.04
C ASN A 37 -12.68 -0.90 -5.73
N PRO A 38 -12.09 0.08 -6.47
CA PRO A 38 -12.86 1.13 -7.13
C PRO A 38 -13.56 0.66 -8.39
N LEU A 39 -13.39 -0.60 -8.82
CA LEU A 39 -13.92 -1.18 -10.07
C LEU A 39 -13.47 -0.41 -11.33
N ASP A 40 -12.28 0.19 -11.28
CA ASP A 40 -11.74 1.09 -12.30
C ASP A 40 -10.57 0.49 -13.10
N TYR A 41 -10.40 -0.81 -13.02
CA TYR A 41 -9.28 -1.52 -13.68
C TYR A 41 -7.90 -0.96 -13.32
N GLY A 42 -7.73 -0.52 -12.07
CA GLY A 42 -6.46 -0.04 -11.54
C GLY A 42 -6.11 1.41 -11.90
N GLN A 43 -7.02 2.18 -12.53
CA GLN A 43 -6.74 3.56 -12.96
C GLN A 43 -6.44 4.50 -11.79
N THR A 44 -7.20 4.42 -10.70
CA THR A 44 -6.96 5.26 -9.52
C THR A 44 -5.81 4.79 -8.65
N GLY A 45 -5.38 3.54 -8.78
CA GLY A 45 -4.35 2.94 -7.94
C GLY A 45 -4.77 2.67 -6.49
N ALA A 46 -6.03 2.91 -6.11
CA ALA A 46 -6.52 2.71 -4.74
C ALA A 46 -6.50 1.24 -4.28
N CYS A 47 -6.38 0.29 -5.22
CA CYS A 47 -6.23 -1.13 -5.00
C CYS A 47 -4.79 -1.58 -4.75
N THR A 48 -3.85 -0.67 -4.63
CA THR A 48 -2.41 -1.01 -4.47
C THR A 48 -2.16 -1.76 -3.17
N ILE A 49 -1.39 -2.83 -3.28
CA ILE A 49 -0.79 -3.62 -2.19
C ILE A 49 0.69 -3.81 -2.48
N MET A 50 1.45 -4.36 -1.54
CA MET A 50 2.78 -4.87 -1.84
C MET A 50 2.74 -6.38 -2.03
N LEU A 51 3.35 -6.86 -3.09
CA LEU A 51 3.55 -8.28 -3.40
C LEU A 51 5.04 -8.55 -3.54
N ASN A 52 5.59 -9.39 -2.67
CA ASN A 52 7.02 -9.67 -2.62
C ASN A 52 7.88 -8.38 -2.60
N GLY A 53 7.48 -7.40 -1.79
CA GLY A 53 8.17 -6.13 -1.62
C GLY A 53 7.95 -5.09 -2.73
N LYS A 54 7.10 -5.35 -3.72
CA LYS A 54 6.80 -4.42 -4.83
C LYS A 54 5.34 -3.96 -4.80
N ALA A 55 5.10 -2.68 -5.02
CA ALA A 55 3.77 -2.13 -5.15
C ALA A 55 3.10 -2.60 -6.45
N VAL A 56 1.95 -3.26 -6.32
CA VAL A 56 1.17 -3.81 -7.44
C VAL A 56 -0.32 -3.48 -7.27
N LYS A 57 -1.07 -3.47 -8.38
CA LYS A 57 -2.51 -3.20 -8.38
C LYS A 57 -3.29 -4.51 -8.27
N SER A 58 -3.81 -4.82 -7.09
CA SER A 58 -4.48 -6.09 -6.79
C SER A 58 -5.78 -6.31 -7.60
N SER A 59 -6.42 -5.25 -8.10
CA SER A 59 -7.58 -5.35 -9.00
C SER A 59 -7.22 -5.81 -10.41
N MET A 60 -5.93 -5.84 -10.75
CA MET A 60 -5.40 -6.30 -12.04
C MET A 60 -4.75 -7.69 -11.96
N MET A 61 -4.88 -8.36 -10.81
CA MET A 61 -4.28 -9.66 -10.56
C MET A 61 -5.33 -10.66 -10.09
N LEU A 62 -5.14 -11.92 -10.44
CA LEU A 62 -5.92 -13.03 -9.90
C LEU A 62 -5.36 -13.49 -8.55
N ALA A 63 -6.22 -13.92 -7.64
CA ALA A 63 -5.82 -14.46 -6.34
C ALA A 63 -4.83 -15.64 -6.48
N VAL A 64 -5.00 -16.47 -7.49
CA VAL A 64 -4.11 -17.62 -7.79
C VAL A 64 -2.67 -17.20 -8.11
N GLN A 65 -2.44 -15.97 -8.56
CA GLN A 65 -1.10 -15.45 -8.83
C GLN A 65 -0.34 -15.06 -7.54
N ALA A 66 -1.04 -14.96 -6.42
CA ALA A 66 -0.43 -14.69 -5.11
C ALA A 66 -0.05 -15.98 -4.36
N ASP A 67 -0.22 -17.15 -4.96
CA ASP A 67 0.19 -18.41 -4.34
C ASP A 67 1.69 -18.41 -4.06
N ASN A 68 2.08 -18.83 -2.84
CA ASN A 68 3.46 -18.79 -2.32
C ASN A 68 4.11 -17.40 -2.31
N CYS A 69 3.33 -16.31 -2.39
CA CYS A 69 3.83 -14.95 -2.32
C CYS A 69 3.65 -14.34 -0.92
N GLU A 70 4.45 -13.29 -0.66
CA GLU A 70 4.27 -12.40 0.48
C GLU A 70 3.42 -11.20 0.06
N VAL A 71 2.30 -11.00 0.75
CA VAL A 71 1.37 -9.89 0.54
C VAL A 71 1.39 -8.98 1.76
N LEU A 72 1.64 -7.69 1.55
CA LEU A 72 1.50 -6.68 2.59
C LEU A 72 0.42 -5.68 2.20
N THR A 73 -0.55 -5.50 3.07
CA THR A 73 -1.60 -4.47 2.97
C THR A 73 -1.36 -3.37 4.01
N VAL A 74 -2.14 -2.30 3.96
CA VAL A 74 -1.99 -1.19 4.91
C VAL A 74 -2.15 -1.64 6.36
N GLU A 75 -2.98 -2.65 6.61
CA GLU A 75 -3.19 -3.23 7.93
C GLU A 75 -1.93 -3.90 8.51
N GLY A 76 -1.00 -4.29 7.66
CA GLY A 76 0.27 -4.88 8.08
C GLY A 76 1.44 -3.89 8.15
N LEU A 77 1.22 -2.59 7.88
CA LEU A 77 2.29 -1.57 7.95
C LEU A 77 2.66 -1.16 9.36
N SER A 78 1.79 -1.41 10.34
CA SER A 78 1.99 -1.06 11.74
C SER A 78 1.67 -2.25 12.63
N ASP A 79 2.27 -2.27 13.81
CA ASP A 79 1.82 -3.14 14.89
C ASP A 79 0.53 -2.59 15.50
N SER A 80 -0.21 -3.43 16.25
CA SER A 80 -1.54 -3.08 16.79
C SER A 80 -1.57 -1.78 17.60
N ASP A 81 -0.44 -1.38 18.19
CA ASP A 81 -0.37 -0.28 19.14
C ASP A 81 0.48 0.90 18.65
N HIS A 82 1.22 0.77 17.55
CA HIS A 82 2.14 1.82 17.09
C HIS A 82 2.07 2.01 15.58
N LEU A 83 1.81 3.25 15.16
CA LEU A 83 1.94 3.69 13.78
C LEU A 83 3.42 3.66 13.36
N ASN A 84 3.69 3.25 12.12
CA ASN A 84 5.04 3.38 11.57
C ASN A 84 5.42 4.87 11.34
N ALA A 85 6.70 5.12 11.05
CA ALA A 85 7.22 6.48 10.87
C ALA A 85 6.48 7.27 9.78
N LEU A 86 6.08 6.61 8.68
CA LEU A 86 5.36 7.24 7.58
C LEU A 86 3.92 7.57 7.98
N GLN A 87 3.22 6.68 8.65
CA GLN A 87 1.86 6.90 9.16
C GLN A 87 1.85 8.05 10.18
N THR A 88 2.80 8.07 11.12
CA THR A 88 2.97 9.15 12.10
C THR A 88 3.24 10.48 11.39
N SER A 89 4.07 10.48 10.34
CA SER A 89 4.32 11.68 9.54
C SER A 89 3.08 12.14 8.78
N PHE A 90 2.27 11.22 8.25
CA PHE A 90 0.98 11.56 7.61
C PHE A 90 0.03 12.28 8.58
N GLU A 91 -0.02 11.85 9.82
CA GLU A 91 -0.80 12.51 10.87
C GLU A 91 -0.24 13.91 11.17
N ALA A 92 1.06 14.03 11.43
CA ALA A 92 1.73 15.28 11.79
C ALA A 92 1.61 16.35 10.70
N PHE A 93 1.63 15.98 9.43
CA PHE A 93 1.52 16.88 8.28
C PHE A 93 0.11 17.03 7.74
N HIS A 94 -0.91 16.50 8.44
CA HIS A 94 -2.31 16.52 7.99
C HIS A 94 -2.49 16.02 6.55
N ALA A 95 -1.78 14.95 6.19
CA ALA A 95 -1.76 14.37 4.85
C ALA A 95 -3.03 13.56 4.51
N VAL A 96 -3.97 13.46 5.43
CA VAL A 96 -5.23 12.72 5.27
C VAL A 96 -6.41 13.67 5.29
N GLN A 97 -7.33 13.53 4.29
CA GLN A 97 -8.63 14.18 4.29
C GLN A 97 -9.73 13.12 4.28
N CYS A 98 -10.22 12.66 3.11
CA CYS A 98 -11.24 11.61 3.08
C CYS A 98 -10.70 10.21 3.43
N GLY A 99 -9.39 9.99 3.36
CA GLY A 99 -8.72 8.72 3.69
C GLY A 99 -8.77 7.63 2.62
N TYR A 100 -9.50 7.82 1.52
CA TYR A 100 -9.70 6.76 0.52
C TYR A 100 -8.41 6.34 -0.19
N CYS A 101 -7.57 7.28 -0.60
CA CYS A 101 -6.29 7.01 -1.27
C CYS A 101 -5.15 6.70 -0.28
N THR A 102 -5.32 6.97 1.01
CA THR A 102 -4.26 6.89 2.02
C THR A 102 -3.61 5.51 2.10
N PRO A 103 -4.32 4.38 2.12
CA PRO A 103 -3.71 3.05 2.13
C PRO A 103 -2.74 2.83 0.98
N ALA A 104 -3.17 3.16 -0.24
CA ALA A 104 -2.34 3.01 -1.44
C ALA A 104 -1.13 3.95 -1.43
N ALA A 105 -1.33 5.22 -1.03
CA ALA A 105 -0.24 6.21 -0.92
C ALA A 105 0.82 5.76 0.09
N LEU A 106 0.42 5.23 1.25
CA LEU A 106 1.33 4.68 2.25
C LEU A 106 2.16 3.51 1.69
N LEU A 107 1.52 2.58 0.96
CA LEU A 107 2.20 1.40 0.42
C LEU A 107 3.18 1.76 -0.71
N VAL A 108 2.81 2.63 -1.65
CA VAL A 108 3.74 3.04 -2.72
C VAL A 108 4.92 3.85 -2.17
N LEU A 109 4.70 4.67 -1.14
CA LEU A 109 5.78 5.41 -0.48
C LEU A 109 6.66 4.51 0.38
N THR A 110 6.09 3.50 1.04
CA THR A 110 6.86 2.47 1.75
C THR A 110 7.78 1.72 0.79
N GLU A 111 7.29 1.32 -0.38
CA GLU A 111 8.13 0.68 -1.41
C GLU A 111 9.27 1.60 -1.87
N LEU A 112 8.98 2.88 -2.10
CA LEU A 112 10.00 3.86 -2.47
C LEU A 112 11.07 4.02 -1.40
N LEU A 113 10.67 4.20 -0.12
CA LEU A 113 11.58 4.38 1.01
C LEU A 113 12.41 3.14 1.31
N ASN A 114 11.88 1.94 1.06
CA ASN A 114 12.63 0.69 1.16
C ASN A 114 13.70 0.56 0.07
N ARG A 115 13.46 1.15 -1.10
CA ARG A 115 14.37 1.12 -2.24
C ARG A 115 15.39 2.26 -2.23
N ILE A 116 15.00 3.43 -1.74
CA ILE A 116 15.82 4.65 -1.69
C ILE A 116 15.62 5.27 -0.30
N SER A 117 16.65 5.22 0.55
CA SER A 117 16.57 5.72 1.93
C SER A 117 16.28 7.24 2.00
N SER A 118 16.80 8.00 1.04
CA SER A 118 16.61 9.45 0.95
C SER A 118 16.16 9.89 -0.46
N PRO A 119 14.88 9.60 -0.85
CA PRO A 119 14.38 10.02 -2.16
C PRO A 119 14.23 11.54 -2.25
N THR A 120 14.43 12.08 -3.45
CA THR A 120 14.13 13.49 -3.76
C THR A 120 12.63 13.74 -3.81
N GLU A 121 12.21 15.00 -3.70
CA GLU A 121 10.81 15.39 -3.85
C GLU A 121 10.23 14.94 -5.20
N GLU A 122 11.01 15.05 -6.27
CA GLU A 122 10.61 14.61 -7.61
C GLU A 122 10.35 13.11 -7.67
N GLN A 123 11.22 12.29 -7.06
CA GLN A 123 11.03 10.84 -6.97
C GLN A 123 9.78 10.46 -6.17
N ILE A 124 9.50 11.19 -5.07
CA ILE A 124 8.27 11.00 -4.29
C ILE A 124 7.04 11.33 -5.13
N ARG A 125 7.04 12.45 -5.85
CA ARG A 125 5.94 12.84 -6.74
C ARG A 125 5.71 11.82 -7.85
N MET A 126 6.77 11.38 -8.52
CA MET A 126 6.69 10.33 -9.55
C MET A 126 6.11 9.01 -9.01
N GLN A 127 6.49 8.62 -7.80
CA GLN A 127 5.93 7.41 -7.18
C GLN A 127 4.43 7.57 -6.89
N LEU A 128 4.01 8.76 -6.43
CA LEU A 128 2.62 9.09 -6.13
C LEU A 128 1.73 9.21 -7.38
N ASP A 129 2.29 9.40 -8.57
CA ASP A 129 1.53 9.42 -9.85
C ASP A 129 0.78 8.09 -10.09
N SER A 130 1.18 7.01 -9.42
CA SER A 130 0.50 5.72 -9.46
C SER A 130 -0.81 5.67 -8.66
N VAL A 131 -1.12 6.69 -7.85
CA VAL A 131 -2.29 6.77 -6.96
C VAL A 131 -3.02 8.10 -7.15
N LEU A 132 -4.30 8.05 -7.46
CA LEU A 132 -5.12 9.26 -7.58
C LEU A 132 -5.64 9.73 -6.21
N CYS A 133 -5.39 11.00 -5.89
CA CYS A 133 -6.03 11.68 -4.77
C CYS A 133 -6.83 12.89 -5.28
N ARG A 134 -8.13 12.96 -4.93
CA ARG A 134 -9.01 14.08 -5.34
C ARG A 134 -9.03 15.23 -4.34
N CYS A 135 -8.57 14.99 -3.11
CA CYS A 135 -8.77 15.91 -1.99
C CYS A 135 -7.57 16.78 -1.67
N THR A 136 -6.36 16.19 -1.59
CA THR A 136 -5.19 16.82 -0.95
C THR A 136 -4.30 17.62 -1.91
N GLY A 137 -4.42 17.40 -3.22
CA GLY A 137 -3.46 17.93 -4.19
C GLY A 137 -2.03 17.41 -3.98
N PHE A 138 -1.86 16.33 -3.20
CA PHE A 138 -0.60 15.66 -2.84
C PHE A 138 0.40 16.47 -1.99
N GLN A 139 0.20 17.77 -1.78
CA GLN A 139 1.20 18.62 -1.13
C GLN A 139 1.60 18.11 0.25
N ASN A 140 0.63 17.88 1.13
CA ASN A 140 0.91 17.39 2.48
C ASN A 140 1.42 15.93 2.49
N ILE A 141 0.99 15.12 1.55
CA ILE A 141 1.49 13.74 1.37
C ILE A 141 2.98 13.76 1.01
N VAL A 142 3.38 14.64 0.08
CA VAL A 142 4.79 14.83 -0.30
C VAL A 142 5.61 15.34 0.87
N LEU A 143 5.12 16.34 1.61
CA LEU A 143 5.81 16.87 2.80
C LEU A 143 6.01 15.80 3.87
N ALA A 144 5.00 14.97 4.12
CA ALA A 144 5.09 13.86 5.08
C ALA A 144 6.15 12.84 4.65
N ALA A 145 6.19 12.47 3.38
CA ALA A 145 7.20 11.54 2.85
C ALA A 145 8.62 12.14 2.91
N MET A 146 8.77 13.42 2.56
CA MET A 146 10.05 14.15 2.67
C MET A 146 10.57 14.22 4.09
N ASN A 147 9.68 14.35 5.09
CA ASN A 147 10.06 14.35 6.50
C ASN A 147 10.70 13.01 6.90
N VAL A 148 10.10 11.90 6.51
CA VAL A 148 10.65 10.55 6.79
C VAL A 148 11.98 10.34 6.06
N ALA A 149 12.07 10.75 4.78
CA ALA A 149 13.29 10.64 4.01
C ALA A 149 14.47 11.38 4.66
N LYS A 150 14.24 12.58 5.22
CA LYS A 150 15.25 13.34 5.96
C LYS A 150 15.69 12.65 7.24
N THR A 151 14.75 12.06 7.99
CA THR A 151 15.04 11.34 9.22
C THR A 151 15.89 10.10 8.94
N ASN A 152 15.58 9.36 7.87
CA ASN A 152 16.37 8.20 7.46
C ASN A 152 17.81 8.59 7.07
N ALA A 153 17.98 9.70 6.34
CA ALA A 153 19.31 10.20 5.92
C ALA A 153 20.20 10.65 7.10
N THR A 154 19.61 10.97 8.26
CA THR A 154 20.37 11.36 9.46
C THR A 154 20.68 10.20 10.40
N ALA A 155 20.11 9.03 10.13
CA ALA A 155 20.32 7.81 10.93
C ALA A 155 21.40 6.88 10.35
N GLU A 156 21.90 7.15 9.13
CA GLU A 156 23.05 6.50 8.47
C GLU A 156 24.35 7.30 8.75
#